data_ed71b290cd71d153be57b60919ac129a
#
_entry.id   ed71b290cd71d153be57b60919ac129a
#
_cell.length_a   1.000
_cell.length_b   1.000
_cell.length_c   1.000
_cell.angle_alpha   90.00
_cell.angle_beta   90.00
_cell.angle_gamma   90.00
#
_symmetry.space_group_name_H-M   'P 1'
#
loop_
_entity.id
_entity.type
_entity.pdbx_description
1 polymer ?
#
loop_
_entity_poly.entity_id
_entity_poly.type
_entity_poly.pdbx_seq_one_letter_code
_entity_poly.pdbx_strand_id
1 'polypeptide(L)'
;MHRTAVLQLLRAHQSVAADPHEQSMAAEIVRFVEAHSDCLLRTCAPGHLTGSAWIVDAPRCRVLLTHHRKLGWWLQPGGHADGDPDLRAVALREAREETGVTQLRLVSSAVFDVDRHWIPPRGDTPGHWHHDLRFLIEADPAEPLVISDESHDLAWVELSRVSALNPEDSMLRMVQKTIGRG
;
A
#
# COMPACT_ATOMS: atom_id res chain seq x y z
N MET A 1 -3.29 21.66 8.60
CA MET A 1 -3.30 21.71 7.12
C MET A 1 -2.88 20.39 6.45
N HIS A 2 -1.83 19.70 6.94
CA HIS A 2 -1.29 18.52 6.26
C HIS A 2 -2.25 17.31 6.13
N ARG A 3 -3.21 17.14 7.04
CA ARG A 3 -4.18 16.00 7.02
C ARG A 3 -5.36 16.19 6.06
N THR A 4 -5.63 17.40 5.60
CA THR A 4 -6.83 17.71 4.78
C THR A 4 -6.83 16.92 3.47
N ALA A 5 -5.68 16.85 2.79
CA ALA A 5 -5.54 16.10 1.54
C ALA A 5 -5.78 14.59 1.75
N VAL A 6 -5.23 14.03 2.83
CA VAL A 6 -5.44 12.62 3.19
C VAL A 6 -6.91 12.34 3.49
N LEU A 7 -7.57 13.18 4.27
CA LEU A 7 -9.00 13.05 4.57
C LEU A 7 -9.87 13.13 3.31
N GLN A 8 -9.53 14.00 2.37
CA GLN A 8 -10.23 14.08 1.08
C GLN A 8 -10.10 12.78 0.29
N LEU A 9 -8.88 12.20 0.19
CA LEU A 9 -8.65 10.93 -0.48
C LEU A 9 -9.44 9.79 0.17
N LEU A 10 -9.38 9.67 1.50
CA LEU A 10 -10.07 8.63 2.25
C LEU A 10 -11.58 8.71 2.12
N ARG A 11 -12.16 9.90 2.25
CA ARG A 11 -13.61 10.11 2.13
C ARG A 11 -14.12 9.86 0.71
N ALA A 12 -13.35 10.30 -0.30
CA ALA A 12 -13.65 9.98 -1.69
C ALA A 12 -13.62 8.47 -1.93
N HIS A 13 -12.60 7.77 -1.40
CA HIS A 13 -12.51 6.32 -1.50
C HIS A 13 -13.66 5.61 -0.80
N GLN A 14 -13.98 6.00 0.44
CA GLN A 14 -15.10 5.44 1.20
C GLN A 14 -16.44 5.53 0.45
N SER A 15 -16.66 6.61 -0.29
CA SER A 15 -17.92 6.82 -1.02
C SER A 15 -18.09 5.92 -2.25
N VAL A 16 -17.00 5.33 -2.77
CA VAL A 16 -17.02 4.52 -4.00
C VAL A 16 -16.57 3.06 -3.78
N ALA A 17 -16.04 2.73 -2.61
CA ALA A 17 -15.66 1.37 -2.28
C ALA A 17 -16.90 0.46 -2.29
N ALA A 18 -16.82 -0.65 -3.04
CA ALA A 18 -17.94 -1.59 -3.18
C ALA A 18 -17.98 -2.62 -2.04
N ASP A 19 -16.83 -2.93 -1.45
CA ASP A 19 -16.70 -3.89 -0.34
C ASP A 19 -17.07 -3.22 0.99
N PRO A 20 -18.08 -3.73 1.74
CA PRO A 20 -18.48 -3.19 3.04
C PRO A 20 -17.38 -3.21 4.09
N HIS A 21 -16.51 -4.22 4.06
CA HIS A 21 -15.37 -4.31 4.97
C HIS A 21 -14.36 -3.19 4.69
N GLU A 22 -14.05 -2.95 3.42
CA GLU A 22 -13.18 -1.85 3.01
C GLU A 22 -13.79 -0.48 3.35
N GLN A 23 -15.11 -0.30 3.16
CA GLN A 23 -15.81 0.93 3.59
C GLN A 23 -15.64 1.16 5.10
N SER A 24 -15.80 0.11 5.91
CA SER A 24 -15.63 0.19 7.36
C SER A 24 -14.19 0.55 7.74
N MET A 25 -13.21 -0.08 7.10
CA MET A 25 -11.78 0.25 7.29
C MET A 25 -11.49 1.70 6.93
N ALA A 26 -11.95 2.18 5.79
CA ALA A 26 -11.78 3.58 5.38
C ALA A 26 -12.37 4.54 6.43
N ALA A 27 -13.55 4.22 6.98
CA ALA A 27 -14.18 5.01 8.04
C ALA A 27 -13.33 5.01 9.34
N GLU A 28 -12.72 3.88 9.69
CA GLU A 28 -11.83 3.80 10.86
C GLU A 28 -10.55 4.62 10.65
N ILE A 29 -9.96 4.56 9.46
CA ILE A 29 -8.78 5.36 9.12
C ILE A 29 -9.12 6.86 9.14
N VAL A 30 -10.29 7.27 8.62
CA VAL A 30 -10.76 8.66 8.71
C VAL A 30 -10.82 9.11 10.17
N ARG A 31 -11.47 8.34 11.06
CA ARG A 31 -11.57 8.66 12.49
C ARG A 31 -10.18 8.78 13.14
N PHE A 32 -9.28 7.87 12.79
CA PHE A 32 -7.90 7.91 13.27
C PHE A 32 -7.17 9.19 12.84
N VAL A 33 -7.24 9.56 11.56
CA VAL A 33 -6.61 10.77 11.02
C VAL A 33 -7.22 12.05 11.64
N GLU A 34 -8.52 12.05 11.93
CA GLU A 34 -9.18 13.17 12.61
C GLU A 34 -8.71 13.32 14.07
N ALA A 35 -8.50 12.21 14.77
CA ALA A 35 -8.11 12.19 16.17
C ALA A 35 -6.62 12.50 16.40
N HIS A 36 -5.73 12.15 15.45
CA HIS A 36 -4.28 12.24 15.63
C HIS A 36 -3.64 13.25 14.65
N SER A 37 -3.16 14.37 15.20
CA SER A 37 -2.52 15.42 14.38
C SER A 37 -1.16 15.01 13.83
N ASP A 38 -0.53 14.04 14.43
CA ASP A 38 0.78 13.44 14.15
C ASP A 38 0.70 12.09 13.40
N CYS A 39 -0.48 11.73 12.88
CA CYS A 39 -0.75 10.45 12.20
C CYS A 39 0.18 10.13 11.01
N LEU A 40 0.89 11.12 10.48
CA LEU A 40 1.89 10.95 9.42
C LEU A 40 3.28 10.59 9.95
N LEU A 41 3.50 10.65 11.26
CA LEU A 41 4.80 10.42 11.88
C LEU A 41 4.86 9.05 12.55
N ARG A 42 5.99 8.36 12.45
CA ARG A 42 6.25 7.08 13.16
C ARG A 42 6.17 7.21 14.67
N THR A 43 6.28 8.42 15.21
CA THR A 43 6.16 8.72 16.64
C THR A 43 4.71 8.73 17.14
N CYS A 44 3.73 8.71 16.27
CA CYS A 44 2.33 8.58 16.65
C CYS A 44 2.09 7.19 17.27
N ALA A 45 1.99 7.12 18.59
CA ALA A 45 2.01 5.88 19.35
C ALA A 45 0.88 4.88 19.01
N PRO A 46 -0.38 5.31 18.76
CA PRO A 46 -1.43 4.36 18.39
C PRO A 46 -1.26 3.74 17.00
N GLY A 47 -0.51 4.42 16.11
CA GLY A 47 -0.30 4.02 14.73
C GLY A 47 0.00 5.21 13.83
N HIS A 48 0.27 4.94 12.56
CA HIS A 48 0.58 5.98 11.57
C HIS A 48 0.20 5.54 10.15
N LEU A 49 0.21 6.53 9.26
CA LEU A 49 -0.14 6.30 7.86
C LEU A 49 1.06 5.75 7.08
N THR A 50 0.74 4.85 6.16
CA THR A 50 1.65 4.29 5.16
C THR A 50 1.09 4.47 3.75
N GLY A 51 1.95 4.48 2.76
CA GLY A 51 1.57 4.53 1.35
C GLY A 51 2.19 3.37 0.59
N SER A 52 1.36 2.57 -0.10
CA SER A 52 1.80 1.37 -0.81
C SER A 52 1.44 1.40 -2.29
N ALA A 53 2.23 0.70 -3.09
CA ALA A 53 2.15 0.63 -4.53
C ALA A 53 1.69 -0.74 -5.01
N TRP A 54 0.47 -0.86 -5.52
CA TRP A 54 0.03 -2.03 -6.27
C TRP A 54 0.48 -1.87 -7.72
N ILE A 55 1.65 -2.44 -8.05
CA ILE A 55 2.31 -2.24 -9.34
C ILE A 55 1.93 -3.35 -10.29
N VAL A 56 1.23 -3.00 -11.38
CA VAL A 56 0.76 -3.95 -12.38
C VAL A 56 1.40 -3.71 -13.74
N ASP A 57 1.43 -4.73 -14.58
CA ASP A 57 1.77 -4.58 -16.00
C ASP A 57 0.59 -3.97 -16.80
N ALA A 58 0.86 -3.43 -17.98
CA ALA A 58 -0.15 -2.76 -18.81
C ALA A 58 -1.38 -3.64 -19.13
N PRO A 59 -1.25 -4.97 -19.44
CA PRO A 59 -2.40 -5.84 -19.64
C PRO A 59 -3.09 -6.26 -18.32
N ARG A 60 -2.56 -5.85 -17.16
CA ARG A 60 -3.07 -6.20 -15.82
C ARG A 60 -3.20 -7.70 -15.57
N CYS A 61 -2.21 -8.44 -16.04
CA CYS A 61 -2.11 -9.88 -15.83
C CYS A 61 -1.16 -10.23 -14.69
N ARG A 62 -0.20 -9.35 -14.41
CA ARG A 62 0.84 -9.55 -13.39
C ARG A 62 0.93 -8.37 -12.44
N VAL A 63 1.37 -8.65 -11.22
CA VAL A 63 1.70 -7.67 -10.19
C VAL A 63 3.15 -7.85 -9.75
N LEU A 64 3.86 -6.77 -9.51
CA LEU A 64 5.20 -6.80 -8.93
C LEU A 64 5.10 -6.87 -7.40
N LEU A 65 5.65 -7.93 -6.83
CA LEU A 65 5.67 -8.16 -5.39
C LEU A 65 7.10 -8.27 -4.88
N THR A 66 7.28 -7.90 -3.63
CA THR A 66 8.52 -8.07 -2.85
C THR A 66 8.37 -9.22 -1.84
N HIS A 67 9.35 -10.11 -1.76
CA HIS A 67 9.45 -11.10 -0.69
C HIS A 67 10.11 -10.44 0.51
N HIS A 68 9.30 -9.89 1.41
CA HIS A 68 9.74 -9.04 2.51
C HIS A 68 10.59 -9.81 3.53
N ARG A 69 11.82 -9.37 3.75
CA ARG A 69 12.85 -10.09 4.55
C ARG A 69 12.43 -10.36 5.99
N LYS A 70 11.75 -9.42 6.64
CA LYS A 70 11.35 -9.53 8.06
C LYS A 70 10.07 -10.29 8.27
N LEU A 71 9.14 -10.22 7.31
CA LEU A 71 7.81 -10.82 7.41
C LEU A 71 7.75 -12.21 6.78
N GLY A 72 8.64 -12.52 5.82
CA GLY A 72 8.64 -13.78 5.09
C GLY A 72 7.46 -13.96 4.12
N TRP A 73 6.72 -12.89 3.85
CA TRP A 73 5.57 -12.86 2.95
C TRP A 73 5.86 -12.09 1.67
N TRP A 74 5.17 -12.45 0.61
CA TRP A 74 5.13 -11.67 -0.61
C TRP A 74 4.08 -10.57 -0.46
N LEU A 75 4.51 -9.31 -0.60
CA LEU A 75 3.70 -8.11 -0.38
C LEU A 75 3.92 -7.10 -1.51
N GLN A 76 3.02 -6.15 -1.63
CA GLN A 76 3.26 -4.95 -2.42
C GLN A 76 4.34 -4.07 -1.78
N PRO A 77 5.16 -3.36 -2.56
CA PRO A 77 6.06 -2.33 -2.04
C PRO A 77 5.31 -1.22 -1.32
N GLY A 78 5.90 -0.68 -0.25
CA GLY A 78 5.29 0.41 0.50
C GLY A 78 5.96 0.72 1.81
N GLY A 79 5.73 1.92 2.32
CA GLY A 79 6.38 2.37 3.54
C GLY A 79 5.71 3.56 4.21
N HIS A 80 6.42 4.11 5.17
CA HIS A 80 5.89 5.15 6.05
C HIS A 80 5.78 6.51 5.38
N ALA A 81 4.76 7.25 5.78
CA ALA A 81 4.56 8.64 5.34
C ALA A 81 5.71 9.57 5.77
N ASP A 82 6.26 9.37 6.98
CA ASP A 82 7.36 10.15 7.54
C ASP A 82 7.15 11.67 7.47
N GLY A 83 5.90 12.09 7.67
CA GLY A 83 5.49 13.48 7.63
C GLY A 83 5.01 13.97 6.27
N ASP A 84 5.18 13.20 5.20
CA ASP A 84 4.69 13.56 3.86
C ASP A 84 3.17 13.35 3.76
N PRO A 85 2.37 14.40 3.47
CA PRO A 85 0.93 14.27 3.32
C PRO A 85 0.51 13.74 1.94
N ASP A 86 1.40 13.69 0.95
CA ASP A 86 1.10 13.09 -0.36
C ASP A 86 1.47 11.60 -0.37
N LEU A 87 0.54 10.78 0.10
CA LEU A 87 0.75 9.32 0.16
C LEU A 87 0.91 8.65 -1.22
N ARG A 88 0.56 9.32 -2.31
CA ARG A 88 0.87 8.87 -3.69
C ARG A 88 2.35 9.03 -3.98
N ALA A 89 2.91 10.16 -3.56
CA ALA A 89 4.35 10.40 -3.66
C ALA A 89 5.13 9.41 -2.79
N VAL A 90 4.63 9.12 -1.58
CA VAL A 90 5.19 8.07 -0.71
C VAL A 90 5.18 6.72 -1.41
N ALA A 91 4.04 6.25 -1.93
CA ALA A 91 3.94 4.98 -2.63
C ALA A 91 4.89 4.89 -3.84
N LEU A 92 5.02 5.96 -4.62
CA LEU A 92 5.94 6.01 -5.76
C LEU A 92 7.42 6.00 -5.33
N ARG A 93 7.75 6.65 -4.22
CA ARG A 93 9.10 6.65 -3.64
C ARG A 93 9.48 5.26 -3.19
N GLU A 94 8.65 4.64 -2.34
CA GLU A 94 8.87 3.30 -1.81
C GLU A 94 8.97 2.25 -2.94
N ALA A 95 8.09 2.37 -3.95
CA ALA A 95 8.16 1.50 -5.12
C ALA A 95 9.52 1.58 -5.83
N ARG A 96 10.09 2.78 -6.00
CA ARG A 96 11.42 2.94 -6.61
C ARG A 96 12.52 2.39 -5.73
N GLU A 97 12.47 2.70 -4.43
CA GLU A 97 13.49 2.30 -3.45
C GLU A 97 13.54 0.78 -3.30
N GLU A 98 12.37 0.13 -3.22
CA GLU A 98 12.30 -1.31 -3.01
C GLU A 98 12.49 -2.15 -4.28
N THR A 99 12.15 -1.62 -5.47
CA THR A 99 12.15 -2.43 -6.71
C THR A 99 13.19 -2.01 -7.74
N GLY A 100 13.73 -0.80 -7.63
CA GLY A 100 14.63 -0.22 -8.62
C GLY A 100 13.93 0.26 -9.90
N VAL A 101 12.62 0.00 -10.07
CA VAL A 101 11.84 0.44 -11.24
C VAL A 101 11.73 1.96 -11.25
N THR A 102 12.08 2.59 -12.36
CA THR A 102 12.11 4.05 -12.49
C THR A 102 10.90 4.61 -13.24
N GLN A 103 10.38 3.87 -14.22
CA GLN A 103 9.25 4.26 -15.06
C GLN A 103 7.91 3.82 -14.43
N LEU A 104 7.56 4.45 -13.33
CA LEU A 104 6.31 4.19 -12.59
C LEU A 104 5.24 5.20 -13.01
N ARG A 105 4.10 4.73 -13.49
CA ARG A 105 2.97 5.57 -13.89
C ARG A 105 1.78 5.34 -12.96
N LEU A 106 1.41 6.36 -12.20
CA LEU A 106 0.17 6.32 -11.42
C LEU A 106 -1.05 6.22 -12.37
N VAL A 107 -1.84 5.16 -12.23
CA VAL A 107 -3.02 4.93 -13.10
C VAL A 107 -4.14 5.90 -12.78
N SER A 108 -4.30 6.25 -11.50
CA SER A 108 -5.29 7.21 -11.00
C SER A 108 -4.76 7.92 -9.77
N SER A 109 -5.17 9.17 -9.59
CA SER A 109 -4.89 9.90 -8.34
C SER A 109 -5.76 9.46 -7.16
N ALA A 110 -6.79 8.63 -7.39
CA ALA A 110 -7.64 8.06 -6.35
C ALA A 110 -6.95 6.91 -5.62
N VAL A 111 -7.33 6.71 -4.38
CA VAL A 111 -6.95 5.51 -3.61
C VAL A 111 -7.52 4.27 -4.31
N PHE A 112 -6.69 3.27 -4.50
CA PHE A 112 -7.09 1.99 -5.08
C PHE A 112 -7.68 1.05 -4.04
N ASP A 113 -7.03 0.99 -2.88
CA ASP A 113 -7.41 0.12 -1.78
C ASP A 113 -6.95 0.72 -0.45
N VAL A 114 -7.58 0.34 0.65
CA VAL A 114 -7.13 0.68 2.00
C VAL A 114 -7.04 -0.57 2.86
N ASP A 115 -6.09 -0.56 3.78
CA ASP A 115 -5.94 -1.63 4.75
C ASP A 115 -5.49 -1.11 6.11
N ARG A 116 -5.70 -1.91 7.14
CA ARG A 116 -5.26 -1.62 8.49
C ARG A 116 -4.75 -2.89 9.13
N HIS A 117 -3.46 -2.92 9.44
CA HIS A 117 -2.84 -4.09 10.03
C HIS A 117 -2.03 -3.74 11.28
N TRP A 118 -2.02 -4.66 12.22
CA TRP A 118 -1.31 -4.52 13.47
C TRP A 118 0.14 -4.93 13.31
N ILE A 119 1.04 -4.04 13.74
CA ILE A 119 2.46 -4.32 13.85
C ILE A 119 2.76 -4.71 15.31
N PRO A 120 3.19 -5.94 15.57
CA PRO A 120 3.49 -6.38 16.94
C PRO A 120 4.69 -5.62 17.52
N PRO A 121 4.79 -5.52 18.86
CA PRO A 121 5.93 -4.90 19.51
C PRO A 121 7.25 -5.57 19.11
N ARG A 122 8.31 -4.76 18.92
CA ARG A 122 9.64 -5.26 18.57
C ARG A 122 10.75 -4.43 19.22
N GLY A 123 11.54 -5.03 20.10
CA GLY A 123 12.52 -4.29 20.89
C GLY A 123 11.86 -3.20 21.70
N ASP A 124 12.35 -1.97 21.60
CA ASP A 124 11.80 -0.80 22.30
C ASP A 124 10.61 -0.16 21.56
N THR A 125 10.24 -0.67 20.40
CA THR A 125 9.10 -0.15 19.63
C THR A 125 7.81 -0.82 20.09
N PRO A 126 6.83 -0.06 20.64
CA PRO A 126 5.52 -0.59 21.02
C PRO A 126 4.74 -1.11 19.80
N GLY A 127 3.81 -2.03 20.07
CA GLY A 127 2.85 -2.43 19.04
C GLY A 127 1.98 -1.23 18.60
N HIS A 128 1.69 -1.15 17.30
CA HIS A 128 0.97 -0.03 16.71
C HIS A 128 0.26 -0.45 15.42
N TRP A 129 -0.65 0.40 14.94
CA TRP A 129 -1.35 0.17 13.69
C TRP A 129 -0.66 0.87 12.52
N HIS A 130 -0.50 0.17 11.41
CA HIS A 130 -0.32 0.77 10.11
C HIS A 130 -1.68 0.98 9.46
N HIS A 131 -1.92 2.19 8.97
CA HIS A 131 -3.09 2.58 8.20
C HIS A 131 -2.64 2.86 6.78
N ASP A 132 -2.83 1.88 5.90
CA ASP A 132 -2.23 1.84 4.58
C ASP A 132 -3.18 2.36 3.51
N LEU A 133 -2.71 3.35 2.72
CA LEU A 133 -3.38 3.82 1.51
C LEU A 133 -2.61 3.28 0.31
N ARG A 134 -3.28 2.48 -0.51
CA ARG A 134 -2.69 1.76 -1.64
C ARG A 134 -3.07 2.41 -2.96
N PHE A 135 -2.11 2.54 -3.87
CA PHE A 135 -2.31 3.19 -5.16
C PHE A 135 -1.99 2.24 -6.30
N LEU A 136 -2.82 2.29 -7.36
CA LEU A 136 -2.61 1.50 -8.57
C LEU A 136 -1.57 2.20 -9.46
N ILE A 137 -0.48 1.49 -9.70
CA ILE A 137 0.66 1.97 -10.48
C ILE A 137 0.91 0.99 -11.62
N GLU A 138 1.31 1.48 -12.76
CA GLU A 138 1.68 0.67 -13.93
C GLU A 138 3.17 0.81 -14.20
N ALA A 139 3.81 -0.31 -14.53
CA ALA A 139 5.22 -0.36 -14.93
C ALA A 139 5.45 -1.40 -16.03
N ASP A 140 6.58 -1.28 -16.73
CA ASP A 140 7.00 -2.24 -17.75
C ASP A 140 7.77 -3.39 -17.10
N PRO A 141 7.29 -4.65 -17.23
CA PRO A 141 8.00 -5.81 -16.70
C PRO A 141 9.38 -6.09 -17.33
N ALA A 142 9.70 -5.43 -18.44
CA ALA A 142 11.03 -5.52 -19.06
C ALA A 142 12.07 -4.63 -18.35
N GLU A 143 11.64 -3.69 -17.50
CA GLU A 143 12.57 -2.86 -16.72
C GLU A 143 13.30 -3.72 -15.68
N PRO A 144 14.63 -3.56 -15.53
CA PRO A 144 15.41 -4.35 -14.59
C PRO A 144 14.97 -4.10 -13.15
N LEU A 145 14.82 -5.17 -12.37
CA LEU A 145 14.53 -5.10 -10.95
C LEU A 145 15.83 -5.05 -10.14
N VAL A 146 15.83 -4.27 -9.07
CA VAL A 146 16.95 -4.17 -8.12
C VAL A 146 16.42 -4.49 -6.72
N ILE A 147 16.89 -5.60 -6.16
CA ILE A 147 16.47 -6.05 -4.83
C ILE A 147 17.09 -5.12 -3.78
N SER A 148 16.27 -4.56 -2.91
CA SER A 148 16.71 -3.74 -1.79
C SER A 148 17.14 -4.61 -0.59
N ASP A 149 17.77 -3.97 0.41
CA ASP A 149 18.14 -4.66 1.66
C ASP A 149 16.94 -5.14 2.49
N GLU A 150 15.74 -4.63 2.19
CA GLU A 150 14.51 -5.01 2.90
C GLU A 150 13.86 -6.28 2.36
N SER A 151 14.31 -6.77 1.19
CA SER A 151 13.72 -7.89 0.48
C SER A 151 14.69 -9.06 0.31
N HIS A 152 14.13 -10.25 0.23
CA HIS A 152 14.85 -11.45 -0.20
C HIS A 152 14.80 -11.62 -1.71
N ASP A 153 13.68 -11.21 -2.32
CA ASP A 153 13.41 -11.40 -3.75
C ASP A 153 12.37 -10.40 -4.26
N LEU A 154 12.31 -10.21 -5.58
CA LEU A 154 11.33 -9.42 -6.32
C LEU A 154 10.83 -10.26 -7.49
N ALA A 155 9.53 -10.27 -7.71
CA ALA A 155 8.97 -11.01 -8.84
C ALA A 155 7.72 -10.35 -9.42
N TRP A 156 7.61 -10.40 -10.75
CA TRP A 156 6.35 -10.23 -11.45
C TRP A 156 5.54 -11.52 -11.33
N VAL A 157 4.47 -11.47 -10.57
CA VAL A 157 3.59 -12.61 -10.23
C VAL A 157 2.30 -12.49 -11.01
N GLU A 158 1.88 -13.58 -11.68
CA GLU A 158 0.56 -13.63 -12.29
C GLU A 158 -0.52 -13.47 -11.22
N LEU A 159 -1.54 -12.65 -11.48
CA LEU A 159 -2.62 -12.38 -10.53
C LEU A 159 -3.29 -13.66 -10.00
N SER A 160 -3.42 -14.69 -10.85
CA SER A 160 -3.95 -15.99 -10.48
C SER A 160 -3.12 -16.77 -9.46
N ARG A 161 -1.83 -16.40 -9.29
CA ARG A 161 -0.89 -17.07 -8.38
C ARG A 161 -0.68 -16.31 -7.05
N VAL A 162 -1.21 -15.11 -6.93
CA VAL A 162 -1.03 -14.28 -5.72
C VAL A 162 -1.54 -15.00 -4.48
N SER A 163 -2.70 -15.66 -4.55
CA SER A 163 -3.29 -16.40 -3.43
C SER A 163 -2.41 -17.53 -2.87
N ALA A 164 -1.55 -18.12 -3.71
CA ALA A 164 -0.61 -19.16 -3.27
C ALA A 164 0.61 -18.58 -2.55
N LEU A 165 0.94 -17.30 -2.75
CA LEU A 165 2.07 -16.60 -2.15
C LEU A 165 1.67 -15.82 -0.91
N ASN A 166 0.48 -15.23 -0.95
CA ASN A 166 -0.11 -14.51 0.17
C ASN A 166 -1.64 -14.59 0.09
N PRO A 167 -2.30 -15.40 0.95
CA PRO A 167 -3.74 -15.62 0.94
C PRO A 167 -4.54 -14.57 1.74
N GLU A 168 -3.91 -13.50 2.23
CA GLU A 168 -4.60 -12.48 3.00
C GLU A 168 -5.71 -11.79 2.20
N ASP A 169 -6.85 -11.53 2.83
CA ASP A 169 -8.04 -10.96 2.20
C ASP A 169 -7.75 -9.63 1.48
N SER A 170 -6.86 -8.82 2.05
CA SER A 170 -6.46 -7.54 1.44
C SER A 170 -5.74 -7.72 0.11
N MET A 171 -4.89 -8.75 -0.01
CA MET A 171 -4.21 -9.09 -1.26
C MET A 171 -5.19 -9.61 -2.31
N LEU A 172 -6.08 -10.51 -1.90
CA LEU A 172 -7.11 -11.09 -2.78
C LEU A 172 -8.09 -10.03 -3.27
N ARG A 173 -8.47 -9.06 -2.42
CA ARG A 173 -9.31 -7.92 -2.79
C ARG A 173 -8.63 -7.06 -3.87
N MET A 174 -7.33 -6.76 -3.74
CA MET A 174 -6.59 -6.01 -4.76
C MET A 174 -6.52 -6.77 -6.10
N VAL A 175 -6.33 -8.09 -6.07
CA VAL A 175 -6.39 -8.93 -7.28
C VAL A 175 -7.76 -8.81 -7.95
N GLN A 176 -8.85 -8.97 -7.21
CA GLN A 176 -10.22 -8.88 -7.74
C GLN A 176 -10.51 -7.49 -8.35
N LYS A 177 -10.09 -6.41 -7.67
CA LYS A 177 -10.22 -5.05 -8.18
C LYS A 177 -9.42 -4.81 -9.45
N THR A 178 -8.28 -5.46 -9.61
CA THR A 178 -7.44 -5.34 -10.80
C THR A 178 -8.13 -5.99 -12.00
N ILE A 179 -8.68 -7.20 -11.84
CA ILE A 179 -9.40 -7.94 -12.88
C ILE A 179 -10.71 -7.24 -13.25
N GLY A 180 -11.46 -6.72 -12.29
CA GLY A 180 -12.76 -6.07 -12.52
C GLY A 180 -12.67 -4.67 -13.16
N ARG A 181 -11.47 -4.14 -13.37
CA ARG A 181 -11.22 -2.83 -14.03
C ARG A 181 -10.65 -2.98 -15.45
N GLY A 182 -10.61 -4.21 -15.97
CA GLY A 182 -10.20 -4.51 -17.34
C GLY A 182 -11.27 -4.23 -18.39
#